data_b81ba72eecd486fcfef26b70cfb8ebce
#
_entry.id   b81ba72eecd486fcfef26b70cfb8ebce
#
_cell.length_a   1.000
_cell.length_b   1.000
_cell.length_c   1.000
_cell.angle_alpha   90.00
_cell.angle_beta   90.00
_cell.angle_gamma   90.00
#
_symmetry.space_group_name_H-M   'P 1'
#
loop_
_entity.id
_entity.type
_entity.pdbx_description
1 polymer ?
#
loop_
_entity_poly.entity_id
_entity_poly.type
_entity_poly.pdbx_seq_one_letter_code
_entity_poly.pdbx_strand_id
1 'polypeptide(L)'
;MALMRIRSFVLILPCLALLVLCAGAPPALGDTDLETPQQLFQDLFAAVQDAQIFSDGKSFVDAVPNSAPNLILQEFRAQRPESKEALAQFVAAHFTMPSSAYAAPSPPQQVPLLEHIDRLWDELTRRTPTAPTYSSLLPLPQAYVVPGGRFREIYYWDSYFTMLGLGDAGRSDLIDGMVSDFAYFIDTFAHVPNGARTYYLSRSQPPFFFAMVGLLSPQDPAAAYARFLPELRREHAFWMEGEKDIRAGHAHRRVVALADGSILNRYWDDSDAPRDESYREDTLLARSSGRPPQQLYRDIRAAAESGWDFGSRWFADGHSRATLETTSIVPVDLNSLVYGMELAIRDGCERNGDAACADEFKRHAMQRRAAINRYLWDASGTYFDYRWTQRQRVPRVSAATVYPLFVRLASSRQAHAVAATVRARLLAPGGVVTTPTATGEQWDAPNGWAPVQWITVAGLGNYGESALAQTIACRWLSNVEAVYQRTGKLVEKYDVMDLGKKGGGGEYPAQDGFGWTNGVTRRLLKLYPDPARCARELSALPRS
;
A
#
# COMPACT_ATOMS: atom_id res chain seq x y z
N MET A 1 -25.74 -70.71 50.39
CA MET A 1 -24.90 -70.94 49.21
C MET A 1 -25.68 -70.57 47.98
N ALA A 2 -25.40 -69.40 47.39
CA ALA A 2 -25.92 -69.03 46.08
C ALA A 2 -24.92 -68.08 45.44
N LEU A 3 -24.29 -68.52 44.35
CA LEU A 3 -23.35 -67.76 43.54
C LEU A 3 -24.09 -66.72 42.72
N MET A 4 -23.72 -65.46 42.86
CA MET A 4 -24.18 -64.36 42.06
C MET A 4 -23.17 -64.11 40.91
N ARG A 5 -23.59 -64.38 39.69
CA ARG A 5 -22.80 -64.07 38.46
C ARG A 5 -22.95 -62.59 38.09
N ILE A 6 -21.85 -61.87 38.07
CA ILE A 6 -21.75 -60.51 37.56
C ILE A 6 -21.60 -60.59 36.03
N ARG A 7 -22.53 -60.01 35.27
CA ARG A 7 -22.41 -59.81 33.83
C ARG A 7 -21.75 -58.43 33.57
N SER A 8 -20.57 -58.47 32.96
CA SER A 8 -19.90 -57.25 32.48
C SER A 8 -20.59 -56.79 31.18
N PHE A 9 -21.12 -55.54 31.18
CA PHE A 9 -21.53 -54.85 29.97
C PHE A 9 -20.32 -54.11 29.38
N VAL A 10 -19.91 -54.48 28.17
CA VAL A 10 -18.93 -53.74 27.38
C VAL A 10 -19.69 -52.69 26.61
N LEU A 11 -19.49 -51.40 26.98
CA LEU A 11 -19.93 -50.25 26.18
C LEU A 11 -18.96 -50.05 25.02
N ILE A 12 -19.39 -50.28 23.78
CA ILE A 12 -18.69 -49.93 22.56
C ILE A 12 -19.04 -48.46 22.25
N LEU A 13 -18.09 -47.51 22.48
CA LEU A 13 -18.17 -46.16 21.97
C LEU A 13 -17.77 -46.15 20.49
N PRO A 14 -18.55 -45.54 19.59
CA PRO A 14 -18.10 -45.32 18.23
C PRO A 14 -17.10 -44.16 18.21
N CYS A 15 -15.85 -44.44 17.83
CA CYS A 15 -14.89 -43.42 17.45
C CYS A 15 -15.38 -42.68 16.18
N LEU A 16 -15.87 -41.47 16.34
CA LEU A 16 -16.05 -40.55 15.23
C LEU A 16 -14.64 -40.05 14.81
N ALA A 17 -14.13 -40.60 13.73
CA ALA A 17 -12.92 -40.10 13.08
C ALA A 17 -13.23 -38.72 12.46
N LEU A 18 -12.78 -37.65 13.08
CA LEU A 18 -12.72 -36.32 12.46
C LEU A 18 -11.72 -36.39 11.31
N LEU A 19 -12.19 -36.45 10.07
CA LEU A 19 -11.39 -36.16 8.90
C LEU A 19 -11.03 -34.67 8.92
N VAL A 20 -9.87 -34.34 9.47
CA VAL A 20 -9.19 -33.05 9.24
C VAL A 20 -8.72 -33.10 7.78
N LEU A 21 -9.44 -32.42 6.90
CA LEU A 21 -8.93 -32.08 5.57
C LEU A 21 -7.69 -31.20 5.79
N CYS A 22 -6.51 -31.81 5.75
CA CYS A 22 -5.26 -31.09 5.55
C CYS A 22 -5.36 -30.42 4.16
N ALA A 23 -5.70 -29.15 4.12
CA ALA A 23 -5.37 -28.32 2.98
C ALA A 23 -3.85 -28.43 2.81
N GLY A 24 -3.41 -29.05 1.73
CA GLY A 24 -1.98 -29.24 1.45
C GLY A 24 -1.29 -27.87 1.47
N ALA A 25 -0.17 -27.77 2.19
CA ALA A 25 0.68 -26.61 2.11
C ALA A 25 1.03 -26.35 0.64
N PRO A 26 0.99 -25.10 0.16
CA PRO A 26 1.43 -24.79 -1.19
C PRO A 26 2.88 -25.28 -1.37
N PRO A 27 3.27 -25.69 -2.59
CA PRO A 27 4.64 -26.14 -2.85
C PRO A 27 5.62 -25.01 -2.48
N ALA A 28 6.73 -25.37 -1.83
CA ALA A 28 7.80 -24.43 -1.55
C ALA A 28 8.32 -23.85 -2.88
N LEU A 29 8.41 -22.52 -2.96
CA LEU A 29 8.99 -21.84 -4.10
C LEU A 29 10.47 -22.19 -4.20
N GLY A 30 10.95 -22.57 -5.40
CA GLY A 30 12.38 -22.79 -5.65
C GLY A 30 13.14 -21.46 -5.79
N ASP A 31 14.47 -21.47 -5.58
CA ASP A 31 15.30 -20.25 -5.68
C ASP A 31 15.16 -19.53 -7.04
N THR A 32 15.01 -20.26 -8.15
CA THR A 32 14.79 -19.71 -9.49
C THR A 32 13.40 -19.12 -9.70
N ASP A 33 12.43 -19.46 -8.85
CA ASP A 33 11.07 -18.94 -8.92
C ASP A 33 10.97 -17.51 -8.31
N LEU A 34 12.02 -17.05 -7.65
CA LEU A 34 12.08 -15.72 -6.99
C LEU A 34 12.93 -14.69 -7.75
N GLU A 35 13.57 -15.08 -8.87
CA GLU A 35 14.34 -14.14 -9.70
C GLU A 35 13.42 -13.11 -10.36
N THR A 36 13.92 -11.88 -10.47
CA THR A 36 13.19 -10.80 -11.16
C THR A 36 13.30 -10.93 -12.68
N PRO A 37 12.39 -10.35 -13.47
CA PRO A 37 12.49 -10.33 -14.92
C PRO A 37 13.82 -9.73 -15.41
N GLN A 38 14.36 -8.72 -14.73
CA GLN A 38 15.68 -8.17 -15.05
C GLN A 38 16.81 -9.21 -14.87
N GLN A 39 16.75 -10.02 -13.82
CA GLN A 39 17.73 -11.09 -13.57
C GLN A 39 17.58 -12.22 -14.59
N LEU A 40 16.34 -12.64 -14.89
CA LEU A 40 16.05 -13.73 -15.82
C LEU A 40 16.41 -13.42 -17.27
N PHE A 41 16.13 -12.18 -17.73
CA PHE A 41 16.22 -11.82 -19.16
C PHE A 41 17.34 -10.83 -19.50
N GLN A 42 18.12 -10.36 -18.53
CA GLN A 42 19.40 -9.66 -18.69
C GLN A 42 19.44 -8.61 -19.82
N ASP A 43 20.23 -8.88 -20.89
CA ASP A 43 20.38 -8.00 -22.07
C ASP A 43 19.10 -7.89 -22.92
N LEU A 44 18.30 -8.94 -23.02
CA LEU A 44 16.96 -8.85 -23.61
C LEU A 44 16.05 -7.91 -22.84
N PHE A 45 16.07 -7.98 -21.49
CA PHE A 45 15.26 -7.11 -20.65
C PHE A 45 15.60 -5.62 -20.92
N ALA A 46 16.89 -5.28 -20.87
CA ALA A 46 17.33 -3.91 -21.13
C ALA A 46 16.94 -3.44 -22.55
N ALA A 47 17.14 -4.30 -23.56
CA ALA A 47 16.79 -3.98 -24.95
C ALA A 47 15.28 -3.68 -25.12
N VAL A 48 14.40 -4.47 -24.48
CA VAL A 48 12.94 -4.28 -24.54
C VAL A 48 12.52 -2.98 -23.87
N GLN A 49 13.05 -2.70 -22.68
CA GLN A 49 12.71 -1.49 -21.93
C GLN A 49 13.23 -0.22 -22.62
N ASP A 50 14.46 -0.23 -23.11
CA ASP A 50 15.06 0.93 -23.81
C ASP A 50 14.39 1.22 -25.16
N ALA A 51 14.01 0.18 -25.91
CA ALA A 51 13.32 0.32 -27.20
C ALA A 51 11.86 0.79 -27.06
N GLN A 52 11.28 0.76 -25.85
CA GLN A 52 9.88 1.13 -25.59
C GLN A 52 8.89 0.42 -26.56
N ILE A 53 9.00 -0.89 -26.70
CA ILE A 53 8.05 -1.63 -27.54
C ILE A 53 6.65 -1.68 -26.94
N PHE A 54 6.52 -1.43 -25.63
CA PHE A 54 5.26 -1.25 -24.92
C PHE A 54 5.09 0.21 -24.48
N SER A 55 3.85 0.60 -24.20
CA SER A 55 3.50 1.94 -23.72
C SER A 55 3.96 2.21 -22.28
N ASP A 56 4.31 1.16 -21.52
CA ASP A 56 4.79 1.22 -20.13
C ASP A 56 5.77 0.09 -19.83
N GLY A 57 6.63 0.28 -18.83
CA GLY A 57 7.64 -0.71 -18.42
C GLY A 57 7.05 -1.96 -17.76
N LYS A 58 5.84 -1.87 -17.16
CA LYS A 58 5.23 -2.96 -16.42
C LYS A 58 4.69 -4.08 -17.32
N SER A 59 4.27 -3.77 -18.54
CA SER A 59 3.72 -4.76 -19.47
C SER A 59 4.68 -5.92 -19.75
N PHE A 60 5.96 -5.65 -19.91
CA PHE A 60 6.97 -6.70 -20.15
C PHE A 60 7.30 -7.50 -18.89
N VAL A 61 7.46 -6.85 -17.74
CA VAL A 61 7.81 -7.57 -16.49
C VAL A 61 6.68 -8.47 -15.97
N ASP A 62 5.45 -8.23 -16.42
CA ASP A 62 4.29 -9.07 -16.14
C ASP A 62 4.07 -10.16 -17.20
N ALA A 63 4.78 -10.12 -18.32
CA ALA A 63 4.63 -11.10 -19.39
C ALA A 63 5.10 -12.50 -18.93
N VAL A 64 4.40 -13.53 -19.40
CA VAL A 64 4.70 -14.92 -19.08
C VAL A 64 5.55 -15.50 -20.21
N PRO A 65 6.79 -15.96 -19.94
CA PRO A 65 7.63 -16.60 -20.96
C PRO A 65 7.03 -17.95 -21.39
N ASN A 66 7.11 -18.26 -22.68
CA ASN A 66 6.56 -19.49 -23.27
C ASN A 66 7.56 -20.67 -23.19
N SER A 67 8.82 -20.39 -22.78
CA SER A 67 9.89 -21.40 -22.60
C SER A 67 10.87 -20.94 -21.52
N ALA A 68 11.85 -21.77 -21.18
CA ALA A 68 12.84 -21.46 -20.16
C ALA A 68 13.65 -20.21 -20.50
N PRO A 69 13.93 -19.30 -19.55
CA PRO A 69 14.61 -18.03 -19.79
C PRO A 69 15.97 -18.15 -20.49
N ASN A 70 16.75 -19.17 -20.14
CA ASN A 70 18.06 -19.42 -20.78
C ASN A 70 17.95 -19.76 -22.27
N LEU A 71 16.88 -20.45 -22.70
CA LEU A 71 16.62 -20.75 -24.10
C LEU A 71 16.21 -19.47 -24.86
N ILE A 72 15.31 -18.68 -24.30
CA ILE A 72 14.90 -17.38 -24.86
C ILE A 72 16.13 -16.48 -25.03
N LEU A 73 17.00 -16.38 -24.02
CA LEU A 73 18.24 -15.58 -24.09
C LEU A 73 19.20 -16.10 -25.18
N GLN A 74 19.35 -17.41 -25.31
CA GLN A 74 20.19 -18.01 -26.37
C GLN A 74 19.67 -17.63 -27.75
N GLU A 75 18.38 -17.75 -27.99
CA GLU A 75 17.75 -17.38 -29.27
C GLU A 75 17.85 -15.86 -29.52
N PHE A 76 17.62 -15.02 -28.53
CA PHE A 76 17.78 -13.58 -28.63
C PHE A 76 19.19 -13.19 -29.08
N ARG A 77 20.21 -13.78 -28.44
CA ARG A 77 21.62 -13.53 -28.75
C ARG A 77 22.05 -14.07 -30.12
N ALA A 78 21.38 -15.12 -30.58
CA ALA A 78 21.63 -15.68 -31.93
C ALA A 78 20.94 -14.84 -33.02
N GLN A 79 19.70 -14.41 -32.82
CA GLN A 79 18.93 -13.66 -33.82
C GLN A 79 19.33 -12.19 -33.90
N ARG A 80 19.70 -11.56 -32.76
CA ARG A 80 20.11 -10.13 -32.65
C ARG A 80 19.16 -9.17 -33.38
N PRO A 81 17.88 -9.08 -32.95
CA PRO A 81 16.93 -8.19 -33.61
C PRO A 81 17.43 -6.72 -33.59
N GLU A 82 17.70 -6.14 -34.77
CA GLU A 82 18.31 -4.82 -34.92
C GLU A 82 17.28 -3.68 -34.95
N SER A 83 15.99 -3.96 -35.19
CA SER A 83 14.93 -2.93 -35.20
C SER A 83 13.94 -3.14 -34.08
N LYS A 84 13.21 -2.06 -33.73
CA LYS A 84 12.11 -2.11 -32.76
C LYS A 84 11.04 -3.12 -33.17
N GLU A 85 10.73 -3.21 -34.45
CA GLU A 85 9.72 -4.12 -35.01
C GLU A 85 10.18 -5.57 -34.89
N ALA A 86 11.45 -5.86 -35.21
CA ALA A 86 12.03 -7.20 -35.07
C ALA A 86 12.08 -7.65 -33.60
N LEU A 87 12.43 -6.73 -32.68
CA LEU A 87 12.42 -6.99 -31.25
C LEU A 87 10.98 -7.24 -30.72
N ALA A 88 10.01 -6.46 -31.19
CA ALA A 88 8.60 -6.66 -30.83
C ALA A 88 8.06 -8.01 -31.33
N GLN A 89 8.44 -8.44 -32.54
CA GLN A 89 8.11 -9.77 -33.08
C GLN A 89 8.76 -10.89 -32.25
N PHE A 90 10.04 -10.72 -31.89
CA PHE A 90 10.72 -11.65 -31.00
C PHE A 90 9.99 -11.81 -29.68
N VAL A 91 9.64 -10.71 -29.00
CA VAL A 91 8.91 -10.74 -27.72
C VAL A 91 7.54 -11.40 -27.90
N ALA A 92 6.80 -11.08 -28.96
CA ALA A 92 5.49 -11.68 -29.23
C ALA A 92 5.56 -13.20 -29.48
N ALA A 93 6.68 -13.70 -30.02
CA ALA A 93 6.89 -15.15 -30.24
C ALA A 93 7.23 -15.90 -28.94
N HIS A 94 7.91 -15.24 -27.98
CA HIS A 94 8.48 -15.89 -26.80
C HIS A 94 7.72 -15.60 -25.49
N PHE A 95 6.80 -14.64 -25.49
CA PHE A 95 6.06 -14.24 -24.29
C PHE A 95 4.58 -14.11 -24.54
N THR A 96 3.79 -14.56 -23.57
CA THR A 96 2.35 -14.30 -23.49
C THR A 96 2.13 -13.03 -22.70
N MET A 97 1.52 -12.01 -23.33
CA MET A 97 1.28 -10.73 -22.69
C MET A 97 0.13 -10.80 -21.68
N PRO A 98 0.19 -10.04 -20.57
CA PRO A 98 -0.88 -10.00 -19.59
C PRO A 98 -2.15 -9.44 -20.20
N SER A 99 -3.30 -10.10 -19.94
CA SER A 99 -4.61 -9.57 -20.33
C SER A 99 -4.99 -8.36 -19.48
N SER A 100 -5.89 -7.49 -20.00
CA SER A 100 -6.47 -6.41 -19.21
C SER A 100 -7.16 -6.95 -17.95
N ALA A 101 -6.93 -6.32 -16.79
CA ALA A 101 -7.61 -6.69 -15.55
C ALA A 101 -9.12 -6.44 -15.60
N TYR A 102 -9.51 -5.39 -16.31
CA TYR A 102 -10.89 -4.96 -16.53
C TYR A 102 -10.99 -4.18 -17.84
N ALA A 103 -11.91 -4.58 -18.68
CA ALA A 103 -12.30 -3.80 -19.86
C ALA A 103 -13.64 -3.14 -19.57
N ALA A 104 -13.63 -1.84 -19.29
CA ALA A 104 -14.86 -1.10 -19.08
C ALA A 104 -15.82 -1.28 -20.29
N PRO A 105 -17.12 -1.51 -20.05
CA PRO A 105 -18.10 -1.60 -21.14
C PRO A 105 -18.07 -0.32 -21.99
N SER A 106 -18.17 -0.48 -23.31
CA SER A 106 -18.28 0.66 -24.23
C SER A 106 -19.57 0.52 -25.04
N PRO A 107 -20.52 1.44 -24.96
CA PRO A 107 -20.52 2.64 -24.11
C PRO A 107 -20.72 2.35 -22.62
N PRO A 108 -20.31 3.27 -21.71
CA PRO A 108 -20.50 3.10 -20.27
C PRO A 108 -21.99 2.92 -19.96
N GLN A 109 -22.33 1.89 -19.18
CA GLN A 109 -23.69 1.78 -18.65
C GLN A 109 -23.83 2.81 -17.53
N GLN A 110 -24.79 3.72 -17.66
CA GLN A 110 -25.15 4.66 -16.59
C GLN A 110 -25.98 3.94 -15.52
N VAL A 111 -25.31 3.36 -14.54
CA VAL A 111 -25.92 2.83 -13.32
C VAL A 111 -25.58 3.76 -12.15
N PRO A 112 -26.35 3.74 -11.04
CA PRO A 112 -25.98 4.50 -9.84
C PRO A 112 -24.56 4.15 -9.37
N LEU A 113 -23.80 5.16 -8.89
CA LEU A 113 -22.39 5.00 -8.48
C LEU A 113 -22.18 3.83 -7.51
N LEU A 114 -23.05 3.67 -6.50
CA LEU A 114 -22.94 2.60 -5.52
C LEU A 114 -23.12 1.22 -6.16
N GLU A 115 -24.07 1.07 -7.07
CA GLU A 115 -24.30 -0.17 -7.81
C GLU A 115 -23.11 -0.49 -8.73
N HIS A 116 -22.52 0.51 -9.35
CA HIS A 116 -21.30 0.34 -10.16
C HIS A 116 -20.15 -0.19 -9.31
N ILE A 117 -19.90 0.42 -8.14
CA ILE A 117 -18.87 -0.04 -7.20
C ILE A 117 -19.11 -1.50 -6.80
N ASP A 118 -20.35 -1.87 -6.48
CA ASP A 118 -20.66 -3.24 -6.04
C ASP A 118 -20.45 -4.29 -7.14
N ARG A 119 -20.67 -3.93 -8.41
CA ARG A 119 -20.36 -4.80 -9.56
C ARG A 119 -18.84 -4.96 -9.77
N LEU A 120 -18.06 -3.91 -9.52
CA LEU A 120 -16.60 -3.95 -9.70
C LEU A 120 -15.91 -4.95 -8.76
N TRP A 121 -16.47 -5.29 -7.60
CA TRP A 121 -15.84 -6.25 -6.70
C TRP A 121 -15.64 -7.63 -7.33
N ASP A 122 -16.62 -8.13 -8.06
CA ASP A 122 -16.50 -9.42 -8.75
C ASP A 122 -15.54 -9.33 -9.94
N GLU A 123 -15.57 -8.21 -10.67
CA GLU A 123 -14.70 -7.98 -11.84
C GLU A 123 -13.23 -7.81 -11.46
N LEU A 124 -12.94 -7.25 -10.29
CA LEU A 124 -11.58 -7.07 -9.78
C LEU A 124 -11.08 -8.24 -8.93
N THR A 125 -11.93 -9.23 -8.63
CA THR A 125 -11.55 -10.41 -7.87
C THR A 125 -10.69 -11.35 -8.71
N ARG A 126 -9.60 -11.84 -8.13
CA ARG A 126 -8.67 -12.83 -8.72
C ARG A 126 -8.48 -14.00 -7.79
N ARG A 127 -8.07 -15.13 -8.37
CA ARG A 127 -7.68 -16.34 -7.66
C ARG A 127 -6.50 -16.96 -8.40
N THR A 128 -5.34 -16.98 -7.75
CA THR A 128 -4.08 -17.44 -8.35
C THR A 128 -3.34 -18.40 -7.42
N PRO A 129 -3.92 -19.57 -7.09
CA PRO A 129 -3.28 -20.54 -6.19
C PRO A 129 -1.99 -21.14 -6.77
N THR A 130 -1.78 -21.00 -8.07
CA THR A 130 -0.56 -21.36 -8.80
C THR A 130 -0.18 -20.22 -9.73
N ALA A 131 1.12 -20.01 -9.93
CA ALA A 131 1.64 -19.09 -10.93
C ALA A 131 2.15 -19.86 -12.16
N PRO A 132 2.08 -19.29 -13.37
CA PRO A 132 2.76 -19.86 -14.53
C PRO A 132 4.26 -19.96 -14.29
N THR A 133 4.88 -21.01 -14.83
CA THR A 133 6.34 -21.21 -14.70
C THR A 133 7.11 -20.00 -15.26
N TYR A 134 8.14 -19.58 -14.56
CA TYR A 134 8.97 -18.40 -14.86
C TYR A 134 8.23 -17.05 -14.87
N SER A 135 6.96 -17.01 -14.48
CA SER A 135 6.22 -15.76 -14.29
C SER A 135 6.74 -15.01 -13.06
N SER A 136 6.72 -13.68 -13.11
CA SER A 136 7.00 -12.87 -11.92
C SER A 136 5.88 -12.90 -10.87
N LEU A 137 4.71 -13.48 -11.17
CA LEU A 137 3.55 -13.54 -10.28
C LEU A 137 3.81 -14.48 -9.10
N LEU A 138 3.60 -14.01 -7.87
CA LEU A 138 3.62 -14.82 -6.67
C LEU A 138 2.23 -15.46 -6.46
N PRO A 139 2.14 -16.78 -6.29
CA PRO A 139 0.86 -17.46 -6.06
C PRO A 139 0.30 -17.12 -4.68
N LEU A 140 -1.04 -17.06 -4.58
CA LEU A 140 -1.77 -16.80 -3.36
C LEU A 140 -2.89 -17.81 -3.14
N PRO A 141 -3.05 -18.34 -1.91
CA PRO A 141 -4.00 -19.42 -1.65
C PRO A 141 -5.47 -18.99 -1.71
N GLN A 142 -5.80 -17.71 -1.45
CA GLN A 142 -7.17 -17.24 -1.37
C GLN A 142 -7.56 -16.36 -2.57
N ALA A 143 -8.83 -15.96 -2.60
CA ALA A 143 -9.31 -14.94 -3.53
C ALA A 143 -9.01 -13.55 -2.98
N TYR A 144 -8.62 -12.64 -3.87
CA TYR A 144 -8.26 -11.27 -3.53
C TYR A 144 -8.74 -10.28 -4.59
N VAL A 145 -8.84 -9.00 -4.21
CA VAL A 145 -9.23 -7.92 -5.11
C VAL A 145 -7.97 -7.15 -5.55
N VAL A 146 -7.82 -6.96 -6.87
CA VAL A 146 -6.73 -6.17 -7.45
C VAL A 146 -7.12 -4.68 -7.53
N PRO A 147 -6.14 -3.74 -7.54
CA PRO A 147 -6.45 -2.32 -7.72
C PRO A 147 -7.17 -2.01 -9.05
N GLY A 148 -6.79 -2.65 -10.14
CA GLY A 148 -7.36 -2.46 -11.47
C GLY A 148 -6.40 -1.84 -12.48
N GLY A 149 -6.84 -1.70 -13.73
CA GLY A 149 -6.00 -1.19 -14.81
C GLY A 149 -4.76 -2.05 -15.05
N ARG A 150 -3.58 -1.42 -15.03
CA ARG A 150 -2.29 -2.12 -15.14
C ARG A 150 -1.89 -2.91 -13.88
N PHE A 151 -2.53 -2.67 -12.75
CA PHE A 151 -2.26 -3.32 -11.46
C PHE A 151 -3.12 -4.58 -11.33
N ARG A 152 -2.59 -5.72 -11.78
CA ARG A 152 -3.29 -7.00 -11.98
C ARG A 152 -3.04 -8.02 -10.86
N GLU A 153 -2.22 -7.67 -9.88
CA GLU A 153 -1.91 -8.41 -8.66
C GLU A 153 -2.42 -7.68 -7.42
N ILE A 154 -2.42 -8.35 -6.26
CA ILE A 154 -2.70 -7.69 -4.99
C ILE A 154 -1.56 -6.75 -4.62
N TYR A 155 -1.90 -5.58 -4.09
CA TYR A 155 -0.96 -4.60 -3.53
C TYR A 155 -1.23 -4.40 -2.05
N TYR A 156 -0.17 -4.14 -1.28
CA TYR A 156 -0.25 -4.19 0.16
C TYR A 156 -1.17 -3.08 0.72
N TRP A 157 -0.75 -1.82 0.75
CA TRP A 157 -1.52 -0.77 1.41
C TRP A 157 -2.85 -0.46 0.73
N ASP A 158 -2.93 -0.61 -0.60
CA ASP A 158 -4.16 -0.47 -1.41
C ASP A 158 -5.30 -1.33 -0.88
N SER A 159 -4.96 -2.54 -0.44
CA SER A 159 -5.92 -3.53 0.04
C SER A 159 -6.66 -3.09 1.29
N TYR A 160 -6.03 -2.34 2.20
CA TYR A 160 -6.73 -1.80 3.37
C TYR A 160 -7.89 -0.90 2.96
N PHE A 161 -7.65 0.02 2.04
CA PHE A 161 -8.68 0.96 1.57
C PHE A 161 -9.77 0.26 0.76
N THR A 162 -9.42 -0.75 -0.02
CA THR A 162 -10.35 -1.63 -0.74
C THR A 162 -11.23 -2.40 0.25
N MET A 163 -10.66 -2.98 1.30
CA MET A 163 -11.39 -3.73 2.35
C MET A 163 -12.42 -2.89 3.10
N LEU A 164 -12.23 -1.56 3.22
CA LEU A 164 -13.25 -0.68 3.81
C LEU A 164 -14.57 -0.79 3.04
N GLY A 165 -14.52 -0.76 1.71
CA GLY A 165 -15.70 -0.90 0.87
C GLY A 165 -16.25 -2.31 0.83
N LEU A 166 -15.38 -3.32 0.81
CA LEU A 166 -15.80 -4.74 0.88
C LEU A 166 -16.58 -5.02 2.17
N GLY A 167 -16.14 -4.50 3.31
CA GLY A 167 -16.87 -4.62 4.59
C GLY A 167 -18.25 -3.97 4.56
N ASP A 168 -18.37 -2.83 3.86
CA ASP A 168 -19.67 -2.16 3.69
C ASP A 168 -20.56 -2.83 2.63
N ALA A 169 -19.96 -3.59 1.71
CA ALA A 169 -20.67 -4.42 0.73
C ALA A 169 -21.06 -5.81 1.28
N GLY A 170 -20.69 -6.14 2.53
CA GLY A 170 -20.94 -7.46 3.12
C GLY A 170 -20.03 -8.58 2.59
N ARG A 171 -18.91 -8.24 1.90
CA ARG A 171 -17.94 -9.17 1.33
C ARG A 171 -16.86 -9.52 2.35
N SER A 172 -17.25 -10.02 3.51
CA SER A 172 -16.33 -10.50 4.56
C SER A 172 -15.48 -11.68 4.08
N ASP A 173 -16.01 -12.50 3.16
CA ASP A 173 -15.30 -13.59 2.50
C ASP A 173 -13.98 -13.12 1.84
N LEU A 174 -14.03 -12.00 1.13
CA LEU A 174 -12.85 -11.41 0.48
C LEU A 174 -11.90 -10.78 1.50
N ILE A 175 -12.42 -10.15 2.56
CA ILE A 175 -11.56 -9.59 3.63
C ILE A 175 -10.80 -10.71 4.34
N ASP A 176 -11.47 -11.80 4.73
CA ASP A 176 -10.84 -12.96 5.35
C ASP A 176 -9.77 -13.58 4.44
N GLY A 177 -10.08 -13.72 3.13
CA GLY A 177 -9.15 -14.23 2.12
C GLY A 177 -7.90 -13.35 2.00
N MET A 178 -8.09 -12.05 1.79
CA MET A 178 -6.98 -11.11 1.60
C MET A 178 -6.09 -10.98 2.85
N VAL A 179 -6.67 -10.96 4.07
CA VAL A 179 -5.88 -10.97 5.31
C VAL A 179 -5.07 -12.27 5.44
N SER A 180 -5.66 -13.42 5.07
CA SER A 180 -4.97 -14.71 5.07
C SER A 180 -3.82 -14.74 4.04
N ASP A 181 -4.00 -14.12 2.88
CA ASP A 181 -2.95 -14.00 1.86
C ASP A 181 -1.79 -13.11 2.33
N PHE A 182 -2.08 -12.02 3.04
CA PHE A 182 -1.01 -11.19 3.65
C PHE A 182 -0.30 -11.91 4.79
N ALA A 183 -1.01 -12.68 5.61
CA ALA A 183 -0.41 -13.54 6.62
C ALA A 183 0.52 -14.58 5.97
N TYR A 184 0.09 -15.20 4.88
CA TYR A 184 0.92 -16.12 4.08
C TYR A 184 2.20 -15.45 3.55
N PHE A 185 2.14 -14.20 3.06
CA PHE A 185 3.34 -13.47 2.66
C PHE A 185 4.29 -13.22 3.83
N ILE A 186 3.76 -12.80 4.99
CA ILE A 186 4.58 -12.60 6.20
C ILE A 186 5.23 -13.92 6.64
N ASP A 187 4.51 -15.03 6.57
CA ASP A 187 5.04 -16.34 6.91
C ASP A 187 6.13 -16.81 5.95
N THR A 188 5.98 -16.49 4.67
CA THR A 188 6.91 -16.93 3.61
C THR A 188 8.13 -16.01 3.50
N PHE A 189 7.95 -14.69 3.55
CA PHE A 189 8.98 -13.70 3.24
C PHE A 189 9.38 -12.83 4.43
N ALA A 190 8.82 -13.05 5.62
CA ALA A 190 8.96 -12.24 6.84
C ALA A 190 8.37 -10.81 6.72
N HIS A 191 7.80 -10.44 5.60
CA HIS A 191 7.13 -9.16 5.36
C HIS A 191 6.07 -9.30 4.27
N VAL A 192 5.24 -8.26 4.09
CA VAL A 192 4.36 -8.15 2.93
C VAL A 192 5.12 -7.42 1.83
N PRO A 193 5.34 -8.04 0.64
CA PRO A 193 5.91 -7.35 -0.52
C PRO A 193 5.02 -6.18 -0.97
N ASN A 194 5.59 -5.21 -1.68
CA ASN A 194 4.85 -4.08 -2.28
C ASN A 194 3.60 -4.55 -3.07
N GLY A 195 3.73 -5.65 -3.81
CA GLY A 195 2.68 -6.37 -4.51
C GLY A 195 3.11 -7.81 -4.79
N ALA A 196 2.19 -8.65 -5.27
CA ALA A 196 2.40 -10.08 -5.49
C ALA A 196 3.26 -10.37 -6.73
N ARG A 197 4.49 -9.82 -6.78
CA ARG A 197 5.47 -10.05 -7.87
C ARG A 197 6.88 -10.23 -7.33
N THR A 198 7.70 -11.04 -7.99
CA THR A 198 9.08 -11.29 -7.57
C THR A 198 9.93 -10.03 -7.52
N TYR A 199 9.73 -9.09 -8.43
CA TYR A 199 10.46 -7.82 -8.48
C TYR A 199 10.06 -6.81 -7.38
N TYR A 200 9.08 -7.16 -6.55
CA TYR A 200 8.66 -6.39 -5.38
C TYR A 200 9.17 -6.95 -4.04
N LEU A 201 9.85 -8.11 -4.04
CA LEU A 201 10.28 -8.78 -2.82
C LEU A 201 11.32 -8.01 -2.00
N SER A 202 12.09 -7.11 -2.62
CA SER A 202 13.12 -6.33 -1.92
C SER A 202 12.57 -5.15 -1.11
N ARG A 203 11.26 -4.83 -1.25
CA ARG A 203 10.59 -3.74 -0.53
C ARG A 203 9.17 -4.11 -0.13
N SER A 204 8.66 -3.39 0.88
CA SER A 204 7.27 -3.46 1.31
C SER A 204 6.45 -2.26 0.77
N GLN A 205 5.37 -1.94 1.45
CA GLN A 205 4.60 -0.69 1.38
C GLN A 205 4.22 -0.26 2.81
N PRO A 206 3.52 0.90 3.02
CA PRO A 206 3.12 1.31 4.36
C PRO A 206 2.40 0.19 5.13
N PRO A 207 2.80 -0.11 6.39
CA PRO A 207 2.38 -1.31 7.11
C PRO A 207 0.94 -1.19 7.64
N PHE A 208 -0.03 -1.55 6.81
CA PHE A 208 -1.46 -1.54 7.14
C PHE A 208 -2.01 -2.89 7.60
N PHE A 209 -1.22 -3.95 7.69
CA PHE A 209 -1.71 -5.28 8.05
C PHE A 209 -2.46 -5.29 9.40
N PHE A 210 -1.95 -4.60 10.42
CA PHE A 210 -2.66 -4.45 11.70
C PHE A 210 -4.06 -3.83 11.54
N ALA A 211 -4.20 -2.84 10.65
CA ALA A 211 -5.48 -2.19 10.39
C ALA A 211 -6.44 -3.10 9.61
N MET A 212 -5.92 -3.92 8.69
CA MET A 212 -6.69 -4.95 7.97
C MET A 212 -7.18 -6.04 8.92
N VAL A 213 -6.31 -6.56 9.79
CA VAL A 213 -6.68 -7.53 10.83
C VAL A 213 -7.79 -6.99 11.72
N GLY A 214 -7.74 -5.69 12.08
CA GLY A 214 -8.81 -5.04 12.85
C GLY A 214 -10.17 -5.01 12.14
N LEU A 215 -10.21 -5.08 10.80
CA LEU A 215 -11.47 -5.15 10.04
C LEU A 215 -12.17 -6.52 10.12
N LEU A 216 -11.46 -7.60 10.49
CA LEU A 216 -12.06 -8.93 10.69
C LEU A 216 -13.05 -8.96 11.86
N SER A 217 -12.79 -8.16 12.90
CA SER A 217 -13.65 -8.06 14.07
C SER A 217 -13.73 -6.60 14.55
N PRO A 218 -14.47 -5.73 13.85
CA PRO A 218 -14.53 -4.29 14.19
C PRO A 218 -15.05 -4.00 15.60
N GLN A 219 -15.82 -4.93 16.19
CA GLN A 219 -16.39 -4.80 17.54
C GLN A 219 -15.42 -5.28 18.65
N ASP A 220 -14.50 -6.19 18.31
CA ASP A 220 -13.45 -6.70 19.20
C ASP A 220 -12.15 -6.92 18.40
N PRO A 221 -11.46 -5.85 18.00
CA PRO A 221 -10.21 -5.98 17.22
C PRO A 221 -9.13 -6.76 17.96
N ALA A 222 -9.10 -6.73 19.30
CA ALA A 222 -8.11 -7.45 20.10
C ALA A 222 -8.19 -8.98 19.90
N ALA A 223 -9.39 -9.54 19.67
CA ALA A 223 -9.54 -10.95 19.33
C ALA A 223 -8.89 -11.30 17.98
N ALA A 224 -9.03 -10.42 16.97
CA ALA A 224 -8.37 -10.60 15.69
C ALA A 224 -6.85 -10.43 15.81
N TYR A 225 -6.36 -9.45 16.56
CA TYR A 225 -4.93 -9.27 16.83
C TYR A 225 -4.31 -10.47 17.56
N ALA A 226 -5.04 -11.07 18.50
CA ALA A 226 -4.60 -12.29 19.19
C ALA A 226 -4.44 -13.49 18.22
N ARG A 227 -5.35 -13.61 17.25
CA ARG A 227 -5.31 -14.66 16.21
C ARG A 227 -4.11 -14.51 15.28
N PHE A 228 -3.78 -13.28 14.86
CA PHE A 228 -2.70 -12.97 13.91
C PHE A 228 -1.46 -12.40 14.62
N LEU A 229 -1.30 -12.65 15.92
CA LEU A 229 -0.18 -12.14 16.71
C LEU A 229 1.20 -12.56 16.21
N PRO A 230 1.42 -13.82 15.77
CA PRO A 230 2.71 -14.24 15.22
C PRO A 230 3.11 -13.42 13.98
N GLU A 231 2.17 -13.19 13.05
CA GLU A 231 2.42 -12.46 11.81
C GLU A 231 2.64 -10.96 12.08
N LEU A 232 1.84 -10.34 12.95
CA LEU A 232 2.04 -8.95 13.38
C LEU A 232 3.41 -8.74 14.00
N ARG A 233 3.88 -9.66 14.86
CA ARG A 233 5.22 -9.59 15.47
C ARG A 233 6.33 -9.80 14.44
N ARG A 234 6.11 -10.67 13.45
CA ARG A 234 7.10 -10.93 12.38
C ARG A 234 7.23 -9.72 11.46
N GLU A 235 6.11 -9.09 11.09
CA GLU A 235 6.14 -7.86 10.31
C GLU A 235 6.80 -6.71 11.10
N HIS A 236 6.51 -6.57 12.40
CA HIS A 236 7.19 -5.59 13.25
C HIS A 236 8.70 -5.84 13.26
N ALA A 237 9.15 -7.10 13.39
CA ALA A 237 10.57 -7.45 13.36
C ALA A 237 11.26 -7.06 12.04
N PHE A 238 10.57 -7.18 10.89
CA PHE A 238 11.06 -6.69 9.60
C PHE A 238 11.29 -5.16 9.61
N TRP A 239 10.34 -4.39 10.12
CA TRP A 239 10.49 -2.94 10.22
C TRP A 239 11.55 -2.51 11.24
N MET A 240 11.88 -3.35 12.22
CA MET A 240 12.83 -3.07 13.30
C MET A 240 14.16 -3.81 13.14
N GLU A 241 14.42 -4.41 11.98
CA GLU A 241 15.66 -5.14 11.72
C GLU A 241 16.90 -4.29 11.98
N GLY A 242 17.80 -4.77 12.83
CA GLY A 242 19.06 -4.11 13.19
C GLY A 242 18.96 -3.08 14.32
N GLU A 243 17.79 -2.90 14.94
CA GLU A 243 17.58 -1.90 16.01
C GLU A 243 18.52 -2.10 17.22
N LYS A 244 18.89 -3.36 17.53
CA LYS A 244 19.69 -3.69 18.72
C LYS A 244 21.15 -3.28 18.62
N ASP A 245 21.67 -3.22 17.40
CA ASP A 245 23.10 -3.02 17.14
C ASP A 245 23.41 -1.63 16.56
N ILE A 246 22.38 -0.82 16.32
CA ILE A 246 22.53 0.48 15.69
C ILE A 246 23.04 1.55 16.69
N ARG A 247 24.02 2.33 16.28
CA ARG A 247 24.56 3.45 17.09
C ARG A 247 23.77 4.73 16.85
N ALA A 248 23.67 5.56 17.90
CA ALA A 248 23.07 6.88 17.79
C ALA A 248 23.66 7.71 16.63
N GLY A 249 22.80 8.34 15.84
CA GLY A 249 23.16 9.11 14.65
C GLY A 249 23.42 8.27 13.39
N HIS A 250 23.11 6.98 13.39
CA HIS A 250 23.26 6.08 12.24
C HIS A 250 21.91 5.48 11.81
N ALA A 251 21.90 4.87 10.63
CA ALA A 251 20.76 4.14 10.12
C ALA A 251 21.21 2.75 9.60
N HIS A 252 20.34 1.75 9.79
CA HIS A 252 20.49 0.43 9.20
C HIS A 252 19.18 0.04 8.54
N ARG A 253 19.20 -0.23 7.25
CA ARG A 253 17.97 -0.51 6.47
C ARG A 253 16.85 0.47 6.86
N ARG A 254 15.73 -0.03 7.39
CA ARG A 254 14.53 0.73 7.77
C ARG A 254 14.63 1.44 9.13
N VAL A 255 15.67 1.19 9.90
CA VAL A 255 15.82 1.73 11.25
C VAL A 255 16.78 2.92 11.27
N VAL A 256 16.42 3.97 12.00
CA VAL A 256 17.24 5.15 12.25
C VAL A 256 17.35 5.37 13.75
N ALA A 257 18.58 5.30 14.30
CA ALA A 257 18.86 5.76 15.66
C ALA A 257 19.19 7.26 15.62
N LEU A 258 18.33 8.07 16.20
CA LEU A 258 18.52 9.52 16.27
C LEU A 258 19.63 9.90 17.26
N ALA A 259 20.02 11.16 17.30
CA ALA A 259 21.19 11.62 18.07
C ALA A 259 21.11 11.34 19.58
N ASP A 260 19.90 11.24 20.13
CA ASP A 260 19.65 10.90 21.55
C ASP A 260 19.43 9.39 21.78
N GLY A 261 19.61 8.56 20.77
CA GLY A 261 19.37 7.13 20.81
C GLY A 261 17.90 6.71 20.59
N SER A 262 16.98 7.65 20.39
CA SER A 262 15.60 7.33 20.01
C SER A 262 15.56 6.60 18.66
N ILE A 263 14.74 5.54 18.58
CA ILE A 263 14.60 4.74 17.35
C ILE A 263 13.33 5.14 16.62
N LEU A 264 13.49 5.50 15.34
CA LEU A 264 12.39 5.71 14.37
C LEU A 264 12.71 4.97 13.07
N ASN A 265 11.74 4.96 12.15
CA ASN A 265 11.85 4.25 10.88
C ASN A 265 11.96 5.20 9.69
N ARG A 266 12.57 4.71 8.61
CA ARG A 266 12.58 5.31 7.26
C ARG A 266 12.14 4.26 6.25
N TYR A 267 11.70 4.70 5.06
CA TYR A 267 11.52 3.81 3.92
C TYR A 267 12.88 3.37 3.35
N TRP A 268 12.94 2.13 2.88
CA TRP A 268 14.16 1.50 2.38
C TRP A 268 13.82 0.33 1.46
N ASP A 269 14.58 0.16 0.40
CA ASP A 269 14.55 -1.05 -0.44
C ASP A 269 15.92 -1.72 -0.36
N ASP A 270 15.96 -3.04 -0.29
CA ASP A 270 17.22 -3.79 -0.19
C ASP A 270 17.97 -3.84 -1.53
N SER A 271 17.31 -3.53 -2.65
CA SER A 271 17.92 -3.35 -3.95
C SER A 271 18.34 -1.90 -4.19
N ASP A 272 19.44 -1.69 -4.92
CA ASP A 272 19.95 -0.40 -5.44
C ASP A 272 20.14 -0.42 -6.96
N ALA A 273 19.41 -1.31 -7.63
CA ALA A 273 19.25 -1.36 -9.08
C ALA A 273 18.01 -0.55 -9.52
N PRO A 274 17.89 -0.17 -10.81
CA PRO A 274 16.65 0.41 -11.33
C PRO A 274 15.47 -0.54 -11.09
N ARG A 275 14.26 0.01 -10.89
CA ARG A 275 13.04 -0.80 -10.73
C ARG A 275 12.72 -1.54 -12.02
N ASP A 276 12.35 -2.80 -11.95
CA ASP A 276 12.01 -3.60 -13.13
C ASP A 276 10.85 -2.96 -13.92
N GLU A 277 9.81 -2.50 -13.24
CA GLU A 277 8.60 -1.92 -13.81
C GLU A 277 8.74 -0.48 -14.35
N SER A 278 9.87 0.18 -14.06
CA SER A 278 10.20 1.56 -14.47
C SER A 278 11.69 1.70 -14.80
N TYR A 279 12.27 0.65 -15.38
CA TYR A 279 13.72 0.57 -15.65
C TYR A 279 14.26 1.74 -16.47
N ARG A 280 13.55 2.07 -17.55
CA ARG A 280 13.97 3.15 -18.44
C ARG A 280 13.91 4.51 -17.76
N GLU A 281 12.83 4.80 -17.05
CA GLU A 281 12.64 6.06 -16.33
C GLU A 281 13.73 6.26 -15.27
N ASP A 282 14.03 5.21 -14.51
CA ASP A 282 15.06 5.23 -13.47
C ASP A 282 16.47 5.42 -14.05
N THR A 283 16.79 4.70 -15.15
CA THR A 283 18.10 4.80 -15.80
C THR A 283 18.32 6.16 -16.47
N LEU A 284 17.28 6.73 -17.10
CA LEU A 284 17.36 8.08 -17.68
C LEU A 284 17.55 9.15 -16.61
N LEU A 285 16.82 9.04 -15.49
CA LEU A 285 16.95 9.94 -14.36
C LEU A 285 18.37 9.86 -13.77
N ALA A 286 18.93 8.66 -13.60
CA ALA A 286 20.27 8.48 -13.09
C ALA A 286 21.32 9.12 -14.00
N ARG A 287 21.21 8.92 -15.32
CA ARG A 287 22.13 9.54 -16.31
C ARG A 287 22.08 11.08 -16.28
N SER A 288 20.90 11.65 -16.06
CA SER A 288 20.70 13.12 -16.08
C SER A 288 20.97 13.80 -14.74
N SER A 289 20.93 13.09 -13.62
CA SER A 289 21.01 13.66 -12.27
C SER A 289 22.42 14.04 -11.83
N GLY A 290 23.45 13.43 -12.42
CA GLY A 290 24.84 13.56 -11.97
C GLY A 290 25.15 12.90 -10.61
N ARG A 291 24.21 12.17 -10.03
CA ARG A 291 24.36 11.45 -8.76
C ARG A 291 24.92 10.04 -8.97
N PRO A 292 25.56 9.43 -7.94
CA PRO A 292 25.87 8.01 -7.97
C PRO A 292 24.59 7.20 -8.22
N PRO A 293 24.51 6.37 -9.30
CA PRO A 293 23.27 5.69 -9.70
C PRO A 293 22.66 4.84 -8.61
N GLN A 294 23.46 4.02 -7.90
CA GLN A 294 22.98 3.13 -6.84
C GLN A 294 22.31 3.89 -5.68
N GLN A 295 22.86 5.04 -5.31
CA GLN A 295 22.27 5.89 -4.28
C GLN A 295 20.91 6.44 -4.75
N LEU A 296 20.82 6.92 -5.98
CA LEU A 296 19.59 7.45 -6.54
C LEU A 296 18.53 6.34 -6.70
N TYR A 297 18.91 5.16 -7.22
CA TYR A 297 17.99 4.03 -7.33
C TYR A 297 17.43 3.63 -5.98
N ARG A 298 18.25 3.59 -4.93
CA ARG A 298 17.77 3.29 -3.58
C ARG A 298 16.79 4.33 -3.06
N ASP A 299 17.03 5.62 -3.31
CA ASP A 299 16.10 6.69 -2.95
C ASP A 299 14.78 6.59 -3.74
N ILE A 300 14.83 6.27 -5.04
CA ILE A 300 13.66 6.02 -5.90
C ILE A 300 12.85 4.83 -5.35
N ARG A 301 13.51 3.70 -5.08
CA ARG A 301 12.88 2.48 -4.59
C ARG A 301 12.31 2.65 -3.18
N ALA A 302 12.97 3.40 -2.31
CA ALA A 302 12.46 3.77 -1.00
C ALA A 302 11.21 4.67 -1.10
N ALA A 303 11.15 5.59 -2.08
CA ALA A 303 9.94 6.36 -2.34
C ALA A 303 8.81 5.47 -2.87
N ALA A 304 9.12 4.46 -3.69
CA ALA A 304 8.13 3.45 -4.11
C ALA A 304 7.61 2.61 -2.92
N GLU A 305 8.48 2.25 -1.94
CA GLU A 305 8.04 1.59 -0.70
C GLU A 305 7.07 2.47 0.11
N SER A 306 7.20 3.80 0.04
CA SER A 306 6.29 4.72 0.73
C SER A 306 4.88 4.74 0.14
N GLY A 307 4.69 4.26 -1.08
CA GLY A 307 3.46 4.41 -1.85
C GLY A 307 3.21 5.83 -2.39
N TRP A 308 4.11 6.81 -2.11
CA TRP A 308 4.00 8.21 -2.57
C TRP A 308 5.05 8.53 -3.64
N ASP A 309 5.07 7.74 -4.70
CA ASP A 309 6.01 7.80 -5.80
C ASP A 309 5.39 8.52 -7.03
N PHE A 310 5.74 9.80 -7.30
CA PHE A 310 6.62 10.64 -6.51
C PHE A 310 5.96 11.98 -6.19
N GLY A 311 6.61 12.78 -5.35
CA GLY A 311 6.18 14.12 -5.03
C GLY A 311 7.27 14.93 -4.32
N SER A 312 7.07 16.24 -4.25
CA SER A 312 7.97 17.22 -3.63
C SER A 312 8.39 16.88 -2.20
N ARG A 313 7.60 16.05 -1.51
CA ARG A 313 7.87 15.56 -0.16
C ARG A 313 9.27 14.96 -0.04
N TRP A 314 9.69 14.20 -1.06
CA TRP A 314 10.94 13.43 -1.08
C TRP A 314 12.12 14.16 -1.72
N PHE A 315 11.91 15.34 -2.31
CA PHE A 315 12.96 16.07 -3.03
C PHE A 315 13.73 17.00 -2.10
N ALA A 316 15.07 16.99 -2.15
CA ALA A 316 15.88 17.85 -1.31
C ALA A 316 15.61 19.33 -1.58
N ASP A 317 15.45 19.71 -2.86
CA ASP A 317 15.11 21.07 -3.30
C ASP A 317 13.59 21.38 -3.27
N GLY A 318 12.74 20.34 -3.11
CA GLY A 318 11.28 20.47 -3.13
C GLY A 318 10.66 20.52 -4.53
N HIS A 319 11.41 20.34 -5.59
CA HIS A 319 10.95 20.54 -6.96
C HIS A 319 11.38 19.45 -7.95
N SER A 320 12.57 18.90 -7.81
CA SER A 320 13.17 18.02 -8.81
C SER A 320 13.35 16.59 -8.30
N ARG A 321 12.82 15.62 -9.06
CA ARG A 321 12.99 14.18 -8.80
C ARG A 321 14.49 13.77 -8.77
N ALA A 322 15.36 14.46 -9.50
CA ALA A 322 16.81 14.22 -9.46
C ALA A 322 17.41 14.42 -8.06
N THR A 323 16.72 15.17 -7.18
CA THR A 323 17.14 15.47 -5.81
C THR A 323 16.49 14.58 -4.76
N LEU A 324 15.89 13.44 -5.14
CA LEU A 324 15.32 12.46 -4.22
C LEU A 324 16.28 12.13 -3.07
N GLU A 325 15.79 12.18 -1.83
CA GLU A 325 16.56 11.90 -0.61
C GLU A 325 15.76 11.05 0.39
N THR A 326 14.87 10.20 -0.12
CA THR A 326 13.91 9.43 0.68
C THR A 326 14.56 8.68 1.82
N THR A 327 15.72 8.07 1.58
CA THR A 327 16.47 7.34 2.62
C THR A 327 17.07 8.22 3.71
N SER A 328 17.11 9.54 3.49
CA SER A 328 17.52 10.55 4.49
C SER A 328 16.36 11.06 5.34
N ILE A 329 15.15 10.64 5.07
CA ILE A 329 13.91 11.12 5.72
C ILE A 329 13.39 10.07 6.70
N VAL A 330 13.05 10.53 7.91
CA VAL A 330 12.20 9.83 8.88
C VAL A 330 10.79 10.37 8.71
N PRO A 331 9.87 9.61 8.09
CA PRO A 331 8.57 10.12 7.69
C PRO A 331 7.52 9.97 8.80
N VAL A 332 6.55 10.88 8.82
CA VAL A 332 5.47 10.93 9.83
C VAL A 332 4.55 9.74 9.73
N ASP A 333 4.14 9.38 8.51
CA ASP A 333 3.18 8.30 8.22
C ASP A 333 3.69 6.93 8.66
N LEU A 334 4.88 6.51 8.20
CA LEU A 334 5.47 5.23 8.57
C LEU A 334 5.59 5.07 10.09
N ASN A 335 6.12 6.10 10.76
CA ASN A 335 6.31 6.05 12.20
C ASN A 335 4.99 6.05 12.98
N SER A 336 3.95 6.66 12.44
CA SER A 336 2.59 6.57 12.99
C SER A 336 2.00 5.16 12.80
N LEU A 337 2.18 4.56 11.63
CA LEU A 337 1.68 3.21 11.35
C LEU A 337 2.38 2.15 12.19
N VAL A 338 3.70 2.23 12.34
CA VAL A 338 4.44 1.31 13.24
C VAL A 338 3.98 1.49 14.70
N TYR A 339 3.69 2.71 15.16
CA TYR A 339 3.06 2.93 16.46
C TYR A 339 1.70 2.22 16.56
N GLY A 340 0.87 2.30 15.53
CA GLY A 340 -0.43 1.60 15.47
C GLY A 340 -0.26 0.08 15.54
N MET A 341 0.73 -0.46 14.82
CA MET A 341 1.09 -1.89 14.87
C MET A 341 1.55 -2.32 16.26
N GLU A 342 2.41 -1.53 16.93
CA GLU A 342 2.87 -1.79 18.31
C GLU A 342 1.69 -1.86 19.29
N LEU A 343 0.68 -0.99 19.14
CA LEU A 343 -0.54 -1.06 19.96
C LEU A 343 -1.38 -2.30 19.63
N ALA A 344 -1.53 -2.67 18.36
CA ALA A 344 -2.26 -3.86 17.96
C ALA A 344 -1.61 -5.15 18.51
N ILE A 345 -0.27 -5.22 18.47
CA ILE A 345 0.47 -6.35 19.09
C ILE A 345 0.26 -6.38 20.60
N ARG A 346 0.36 -5.23 21.30
CA ARG A 346 0.07 -5.13 22.72
C ARG A 346 -1.31 -5.69 23.05
N ASP A 347 -2.35 -5.25 22.32
CA ASP A 347 -3.74 -5.66 22.54
C ASP A 347 -3.94 -7.15 22.27
N GLY A 348 -3.27 -7.70 21.26
CA GLY A 348 -3.23 -9.13 20.97
C GLY A 348 -2.56 -9.94 22.08
N CYS A 349 -1.42 -9.45 22.64
CA CYS A 349 -0.74 -10.06 23.78
C CYS A 349 -1.61 -10.04 25.03
N GLU A 350 -2.25 -8.89 25.36
CA GLU A 350 -3.17 -8.77 26.49
C GLU A 350 -4.33 -9.77 26.37
N ARG A 351 -4.90 -9.90 25.17
CA ARG A 351 -6.01 -10.84 24.89
C ARG A 351 -5.60 -12.30 25.09
N ASN A 352 -4.35 -12.64 24.78
CA ASN A 352 -3.78 -13.98 24.99
C ASN A 352 -3.24 -14.21 26.42
N GLY A 353 -3.33 -13.21 27.32
CA GLY A 353 -2.84 -13.30 28.68
C GLY A 353 -1.30 -13.24 28.80
N ASP A 354 -0.57 -12.83 27.76
CA ASP A 354 0.88 -12.65 27.77
C ASP A 354 1.25 -11.23 28.23
N ALA A 355 1.29 -11.04 29.54
CA ALA A 355 1.60 -9.76 30.15
C ALA A 355 3.02 -9.26 29.81
N ALA A 356 4.01 -10.15 29.66
CA ALA A 356 5.37 -9.76 29.32
C ALA A 356 5.46 -9.16 27.93
N CYS A 357 4.82 -9.80 26.94
CA CYS A 357 4.69 -9.29 25.58
C CYS A 357 3.92 -7.95 25.57
N ALA A 358 2.81 -7.86 26.27
CA ALA A 358 2.02 -6.64 26.34
C ALA A 358 2.81 -5.46 26.91
N ASP A 359 3.57 -5.66 27.98
CA ASP A 359 4.44 -4.64 28.58
C ASP A 359 5.60 -4.25 27.66
N GLU A 360 6.16 -5.19 26.90
CA GLU A 360 7.20 -4.93 25.89
C GLU A 360 6.67 -3.97 24.81
N PHE A 361 5.55 -4.31 24.16
CA PHE A 361 5.01 -3.50 23.07
C PHE A 361 4.39 -2.19 23.54
N LYS A 362 3.88 -2.13 24.75
CA LYS A 362 3.51 -0.87 25.42
C LYS A 362 4.71 0.07 25.56
N ARG A 363 5.88 -0.43 25.97
CA ARG A 363 7.11 0.37 26.05
C ARG A 363 7.55 0.86 24.68
N HIS A 364 7.55 0.00 23.64
CA HIS A 364 7.89 0.37 22.27
C HIS A 364 6.98 1.52 21.78
N ALA A 365 5.66 1.37 21.90
CA ALA A 365 4.71 2.40 21.51
C ALA A 365 4.91 3.73 22.27
N MET A 366 5.17 3.68 23.58
CA MET A 366 5.43 4.88 24.38
C MET A 366 6.73 5.58 23.95
N GLN A 367 7.81 4.84 23.71
CA GLN A 367 9.08 5.38 23.25
C GLN A 367 8.96 6.01 21.86
N ARG A 368 8.29 5.32 20.94
CA ARG A 368 8.01 5.83 19.58
C ARG A 368 7.17 7.10 19.62
N ARG A 369 6.10 7.12 20.42
CA ARG A 369 5.28 8.32 20.61
C ARG A 369 6.09 9.50 21.13
N ALA A 370 6.98 9.27 22.10
CA ALA A 370 7.86 10.30 22.64
C ALA A 370 8.83 10.83 21.57
N ALA A 371 9.43 9.94 20.76
CA ALA A 371 10.33 10.31 19.67
C ALA A 371 9.60 11.10 18.56
N ILE A 372 8.41 10.64 18.14
CA ILE A 372 7.58 11.36 17.16
C ILE A 372 7.26 12.76 17.66
N ASN A 373 6.83 12.91 18.90
CA ASN A 373 6.53 14.23 19.47
C ASN A 373 7.77 15.14 19.59
N ARG A 374 8.93 14.57 19.84
CA ARG A 374 10.19 15.33 19.96
C ARG A 374 10.72 15.79 18.61
N TYR A 375 10.73 14.89 17.62
CA TYR A 375 11.43 15.13 16.36
C TYR A 375 10.52 15.59 15.23
N LEU A 376 9.28 15.12 15.18
CA LEU A 376 8.37 15.38 14.06
C LEU A 376 7.32 16.46 14.37
N TRP A 377 6.90 16.63 15.62
CA TRP A 377 5.96 17.69 15.99
C TRP A 377 6.62 19.06 15.97
N ASP A 378 5.96 20.04 15.36
CA ASP A 378 6.40 21.44 15.30
C ASP A 378 5.40 22.38 15.98
N ALA A 379 5.91 23.45 16.61
CA ALA A 379 5.11 24.46 17.30
C ALA A 379 4.19 25.27 16.36
N SER A 380 4.43 25.23 15.04
CA SER A 380 3.52 25.79 14.02
C SER A 380 2.20 25.03 13.89
N GLY A 381 2.02 23.92 14.63
CA GLY A 381 0.76 23.19 14.69
C GLY A 381 0.66 22.03 13.69
N THR A 382 1.77 21.47 13.27
CA THR A 382 1.80 20.36 12.32
C THR A 382 2.92 19.38 12.63
N TYR A 383 2.82 18.16 12.08
CA TYR A 383 3.92 17.20 12.05
C TYR A 383 4.65 17.35 10.72
N PHE A 384 5.98 17.46 10.78
CA PHE A 384 6.87 17.44 9.63
C PHE A 384 7.71 16.17 9.60
N ASP A 385 8.06 15.72 8.41
CA ASP A 385 9.11 14.75 8.23
C ASP A 385 10.45 15.28 8.77
N TYR A 386 11.36 14.39 9.16
CA TYR A 386 12.63 14.77 9.76
C TYR A 386 13.79 14.23 8.92
N ARG A 387 14.67 15.13 8.45
CA ARG A 387 15.91 14.76 7.76
C ARG A 387 16.97 14.41 8.81
N TRP A 388 17.12 13.11 9.06
CA TRP A 388 17.99 12.59 10.12
C TRP A 388 19.47 12.87 9.85
N THR A 389 19.91 12.90 8.57
CA THR A 389 21.29 13.21 8.15
C THR A 389 21.71 14.64 8.45
N GLN A 390 20.77 15.58 8.47
CA GLN A 390 20.98 17.00 8.76
C GLN A 390 20.43 17.42 10.13
N ARG A 391 19.78 16.49 10.86
CA ARG A 391 19.21 16.72 12.19
C ARG A 391 18.18 17.87 12.21
N GLN A 392 17.33 17.97 11.20
CA GLN A 392 16.35 19.04 11.09
C GLN A 392 15.01 18.56 10.54
N ARG A 393 13.92 19.21 10.93
CA ARG A 393 12.62 19.01 10.31
C ARG A 393 12.63 19.53 8.87
N VAL A 394 11.85 18.87 8.01
CA VAL A 394 11.59 19.34 6.65
C VAL A 394 10.33 20.18 6.68
N PRO A 395 10.39 21.53 6.61
CA PRO A 395 9.25 22.40 6.83
C PRO A 395 8.31 22.46 5.61
N ARG A 396 7.92 21.28 5.11
CA ARG A 396 6.97 21.10 4.02
C ARG A 396 5.71 20.43 4.55
N VAL A 397 4.59 21.14 4.44
CA VAL A 397 3.29 20.58 4.81
C VAL A 397 2.90 19.51 3.80
N SER A 398 2.53 18.35 4.30
CA SER A 398 1.93 17.28 3.52
C SER A 398 0.80 16.62 4.31
N ALA A 399 -0.06 15.89 3.64
CA ALA A 399 -1.13 15.16 4.28
C ALA A 399 -0.64 14.03 5.22
N ALA A 400 0.66 13.72 5.24
CA ALA A 400 1.23 12.82 6.23
C ALA A 400 1.00 13.31 7.67
N THR A 401 0.82 14.63 7.88
CA THR A 401 0.54 15.23 9.20
C THR A 401 -0.71 14.67 9.89
N VAL A 402 -1.63 14.02 9.15
CA VAL A 402 -2.87 13.46 9.72
C VAL A 402 -2.72 12.03 10.24
N TYR A 403 -1.64 11.32 9.90
CA TYR A 403 -1.44 9.94 10.34
C TYR A 403 -1.36 9.77 11.86
N PRO A 404 -0.70 10.69 12.64
CA PRO A 404 -0.77 10.64 14.09
C PRO A 404 -2.19 10.74 14.66
N LEU A 405 -3.12 11.39 13.94
CA LEU A 405 -4.53 11.45 14.33
C LEU A 405 -5.23 10.12 14.00
N PHE A 406 -4.92 9.56 12.85
CA PHE A 406 -5.51 8.28 12.41
C PHE A 406 -5.23 7.15 13.41
N VAL A 407 -4.00 7.02 13.89
CA VAL A 407 -3.59 6.00 14.88
C VAL A 407 -3.76 6.45 16.34
N ARG A 408 -4.45 7.59 16.60
CA ARG A 408 -4.71 8.14 17.95
C ARG A 408 -3.43 8.42 18.77
N LEU A 409 -2.34 8.75 18.10
CA LEU A 409 -1.07 9.12 18.75
C LEU A 409 -1.09 10.54 19.30
N ALA A 410 -1.68 11.48 18.56
CA ALA A 410 -1.71 12.89 18.90
C ALA A 410 -2.46 13.18 20.22
N SER A 411 -2.14 14.28 20.89
CA SER A 411 -3.00 14.85 21.92
C SER A 411 -4.16 15.63 21.27
N SER A 412 -5.25 15.89 22.01
CA SER A 412 -6.37 16.70 21.51
C SER A 412 -5.93 18.10 21.05
N ARG A 413 -4.97 18.73 21.76
CA ARG A 413 -4.39 20.02 21.35
C ARG A 413 -3.65 19.92 20.00
N GLN A 414 -2.87 18.87 19.80
CA GLN A 414 -2.16 18.64 18.53
C GLN A 414 -3.15 18.36 17.41
N ALA A 415 -4.17 17.55 17.66
CA ALA A 415 -5.19 17.22 16.67
C ALA A 415 -5.95 18.47 16.20
N HIS A 416 -6.33 19.37 17.13
CA HIS A 416 -6.96 20.64 16.79
C HIS A 416 -6.04 21.54 15.93
N ALA A 417 -4.75 21.62 16.27
CA ALA A 417 -3.77 22.38 15.49
C ALA A 417 -3.56 21.79 14.08
N VAL A 418 -3.48 20.46 13.97
CA VAL A 418 -3.41 19.76 12.67
C VAL A 418 -4.67 20.01 11.85
N ALA A 419 -5.87 19.99 12.47
CA ALA A 419 -7.12 20.32 11.78
C ALA A 419 -7.11 21.75 11.20
N ALA A 420 -6.58 22.72 11.95
CA ALA A 420 -6.39 24.08 11.44
C ALA A 420 -5.41 24.13 10.26
N THR A 421 -4.30 23.39 10.33
CA THR A 421 -3.33 23.28 9.22
C THR A 421 -3.95 22.63 7.99
N VAL A 422 -4.70 21.53 8.14
CA VAL A 422 -5.41 20.88 7.03
C VAL A 422 -6.37 21.86 6.36
N ARG A 423 -7.17 22.59 7.14
CA ARG A 423 -8.11 23.59 6.62
C ARG A 423 -7.41 24.70 5.84
N ALA A 424 -6.29 25.20 6.34
CA ALA A 424 -5.60 26.34 5.75
C ALA A 424 -4.68 25.98 4.57
N ARG A 425 -4.15 24.76 4.51
CA ARG A 425 -3.07 24.42 3.59
C ARG A 425 -3.34 23.26 2.65
N LEU A 426 -4.26 22.35 2.99
CA LEU A 426 -4.50 21.12 2.24
C LEU A 426 -5.92 21.01 1.69
N LEU A 427 -6.88 21.70 2.31
CA LEU A 427 -8.28 21.63 1.89
C LEU A 427 -8.47 22.33 0.54
N ALA A 428 -9.03 21.60 -0.42
CA ALA A 428 -9.29 22.01 -1.79
C ALA A 428 -10.80 21.84 -2.13
N PRO A 429 -11.30 22.36 -3.25
CA PRO A 429 -12.69 22.18 -3.66
C PRO A 429 -13.15 20.73 -3.74
N GLY A 430 -12.30 19.80 -4.18
CA GLY A 430 -12.62 18.38 -4.36
C GLY A 430 -12.13 17.45 -3.25
N GLY A 431 -11.72 17.95 -2.08
CA GLY A 431 -11.17 17.15 -0.98
C GLY A 431 -9.89 17.76 -0.40
N VAL A 432 -8.87 16.94 -0.12
CA VAL A 432 -7.55 17.41 0.30
C VAL A 432 -6.49 17.05 -0.73
N VAL A 433 -5.55 17.98 -0.97
CA VAL A 433 -4.33 17.70 -1.73
C VAL A 433 -3.34 16.93 -0.87
N THR A 434 -2.45 16.17 -1.50
CA THR A 434 -1.39 15.44 -0.81
C THR A 434 -0.30 16.37 -0.29
N THR A 435 0.11 17.33 -1.13
CA THR A 435 0.95 18.49 -0.77
C THR A 435 0.40 19.74 -1.45
N PRO A 436 0.66 20.95 -0.92
CA PRO A 436 0.24 22.19 -1.57
C PRO A 436 1.17 22.63 -2.72
N THR A 437 2.24 21.87 -2.99
CA THR A 437 3.21 22.18 -4.05
C THR A 437 2.73 21.59 -5.38
N ALA A 438 2.92 22.32 -6.48
CA ALA A 438 2.61 21.84 -7.83
C ALA A 438 3.92 21.65 -8.62
N THR A 439 4.39 20.41 -8.74
CA THR A 439 5.61 20.05 -9.48
C THR A 439 5.34 19.33 -10.80
N GLY A 440 4.09 18.89 -11.02
CA GLY A 440 3.75 17.97 -12.09
C GLY A 440 3.87 16.49 -11.69
N GLU A 441 4.39 16.21 -10.50
CA GLU A 441 4.43 14.86 -9.93
C GLU A 441 3.06 14.44 -9.41
N GLN A 442 2.79 13.12 -9.44
CA GLN A 442 1.44 12.62 -9.16
C GLN A 442 1.02 12.73 -7.68
N TRP A 443 1.98 12.82 -6.74
CA TRP A 443 1.70 12.98 -5.31
C TRP A 443 1.80 14.44 -4.82
N ASP A 444 1.74 15.40 -5.75
CA ASP A 444 1.65 16.83 -5.48
C ASP A 444 0.31 17.41 -5.97
N ALA A 445 0.02 18.66 -5.60
CA ALA A 445 -1.13 19.37 -6.15
C ALA A 445 -1.06 19.39 -7.70
N PRO A 446 -2.20 19.27 -8.39
CA PRO A 446 -3.58 19.37 -7.90
C PRO A 446 -4.19 18.04 -7.44
N ASN A 447 -3.41 16.96 -7.33
CA ASN A 447 -3.94 15.62 -7.13
C ASN A 447 -4.35 15.35 -5.68
N GLY A 448 -5.50 14.68 -5.54
CA GLY A 448 -5.99 14.05 -4.34
C GLY A 448 -6.17 12.55 -4.55
N TRP A 449 -5.95 11.76 -3.49
CA TRP A 449 -5.90 10.31 -3.49
C TRP A 449 -6.86 9.76 -2.44
N ALA A 450 -7.63 8.74 -2.79
CA ALA A 450 -8.61 8.15 -1.87
C ALA A 450 -8.02 7.73 -0.51
N PRO A 451 -6.83 7.10 -0.42
CA PRO A 451 -6.17 6.82 0.85
C PRO A 451 -6.03 8.05 1.75
N VAL A 452 -5.56 9.15 1.18
CA VAL A 452 -5.33 10.41 1.91
C VAL A 452 -6.64 11.02 2.41
N GLN A 453 -7.71 10.97 1.60
CA GLN A 453 -9.04 11.44 2.02
C GLN A 453 -9.52 10.62 3.23
N TRP A 454 -9.44 9.29 3.14
CA TRP A 454 -9.87 8.42 4.24
C TRP A 454 -9.08 8.64 5.52
N ILE A 455 -7.75 8.63 5.45
CA ILE A 455 -6.88 8.85 6.62
C ILE A 455 -7.19 10.20 7.28
N THR A 456 -7.44 11.24 6.47
CA THR A 456 -7.78 12.57 6.97
C THR A 456 -9.15 12.58 7.63
N VAL A 457 -10.17 12.03 7.00
CA VAL A 457 -11.55 11.98 7.55
C VAL A 457 -11.59 11.16 8.83
N ALA A 458 -11.00 9.96 8.83
CA ALA A 458 -10.97 9.07 9.99
C ALA A 458 -10.13 9.67 11.13
N GLY A 459 -8.97 10.24 10.82
CA GLY A 459 -8.09 10.88 11.79
C GLY A 459 -8.77 12.08 12.49
N LEU A 460 -9.39 12.96 11.73
CA LEU A 460 -10.15 14.10 12.28
C LEU A 460 -11.35 13.62 13.12
N GLY A 461 -12.08 12.62 12.63
CA GLY A 461 -13.21 12.02 13.36
C GLY A 461 -12.81 11.44 14.71
N ASN A 462 -11.62 10.83 14.83
CA ASN A 462 -11.07 10.31 16.08
C ASN A 462 -10.94 11.34 17.22
N TYR A 463 -10.88 12.63 16.87
CA TYR A 463 -10.69 13.75 17.81
C TYR A 463 -11.86 14.73 17.84
N GLY A 464 -13.00 14.38 17.24
CA GLY A 464 -14.20 15.21 17.27
C GLY A 464 -14.20 16.39 16.28
N GLU A 465 -13.22 16.47 15.37
CA GLU A 465 -13.19 17.47 14.29
C GLU A 465 -14.17 17.11 13.15
N SER A 466 -15.39 16.73 13.55
CA SER A 466 -16.39 16.10 12.68
C SER A 466 -16.88 17.01 11.56
N ALA A 467 -16.94 18.33 11.79
CA ALA A 467 -17.37 19.28 10.76
C ALA A 467 -16.36 19.35 9.59
N LEU A 468 -15.06 19.38 9.89
CA LEU A 468 -14.02 19.37 8.85
C LEU A 468 -13.96 18.02 8.14
N ALA A 469 -14.05 16.92 8.90
CA ALA A 469 -14.11 15.56 8.34
C ALA A 469 -15.26 15.42 7.33
N GLN A 470 -16.45 15.89 7.68
CA GLN A 470 -17.62 15.89 6.81
C GLN A 470 -17.41 16.77 5.57
N THR A 471 -16.88 17.98 5.72
CA THR A 471 -16.57 18.87 4.59
C THR A 471 -15.66 18.18 3.58
N ILE A 472 -14.58 17.53 4.05
CA ILE A 472 -13.65 16.80 3.18
C ILE A 472 -14.34 15.64 2.49
N ALA A 473 -15.11 14.83 3.22
CA ALA A 473 -15.84 13.69 2.67
C ALA A 473 -16.84 14.13 1.58
N CYS A 474 -17.63 15.18 1.84
CA CYS A 474 -18.60 15.70 0.89
C CYS A 474 -17.93 16.25 -0.38
N ARG A 475 -16.82 16.99 -0.25
CA ARG A 475 -16.05 17.49 -1.40
C ARG A 475 -15.52 16.35 -2.25
N TRP A 476 -14.91 15.35 -1.62
CA TRP A 476 -14.42 14.17 -2.31
C TRP A 476 -15.51 13.41 -3.04
N LEU A 477 -16.62 13.09 -2.36
CA LEU A 477 -17.74 12.37 -2.95
C LEU A 477 -18.33 13.11 -4.15
N SER A 478 -18.49 14.43 -4.06
CA SER A 478 -18.99 15.25 -5.17
C SER A 478 -18.04 15.26 -6.37
N ASN A 479 -16.73 15.28 -6.13
CA ASN A 479 -15.73 15.22 -7.19
C ASN A 479 -15.71 13.85 -7.88
N VAL A 480 -15.73 12.76 -7.10
CA VAL A 480 -15.82 11.39 -7.62
C VAL A 480 -17.10 11.22 -8.47
N GLU A 481 -18.25 11.65 -7.95
CA GLU A 481 -19.54 11.58 -8.67
C GLU A 481 -19.49 12.38 -9.98
N ALA A 482 -18.94 13.59 -9.97
CA ALA A 482 -18.82 14.42 -11.18
C ALA A 482 -17.93 13.77 -12.26
N VAL A 483 -16.84 13.09 -11.88
CA VAL A 483 -16.01 12.33 -12.83
C VAL A 483 -16.77 11.10 -13.32
N TYR A 484 -17.43 10.36 -12.42
CA TYR A 484 -18.20 9.18 -12.77
C TYR A 484 -19.33 9.48 -13.77
N GLN A 485 -20.13 10.52 -13.52
CA GLN A 485 -21.24 10.92 -14.39
C GLN A 485 -20.77 11.25 -15.81
N ARG A 486 -19.57 11.79 -15.97
CA ARG A 486 -19.02 12.13 -17.30
C ARG A 486 -18.33 10.99 -18.01
N THR A 487 -17.75 10.04 -17.24
CA THR A 487 -16.84 9.03 -17.81
C THR A 487 -17.32 7.60 -17.64
N GLY A 488 -18.29 7.36 -16.74
CA GLY A 488 -18.68 6.03 -16.30
C GLY A 488 -17.56 5.28 -15.54
N LYS A 489 -16.55 6.00 -15.02
CA LYS A 489 -15.31 5.42 -14.49
C LYS A 489 -14.96 5.95 -13.10
N LEU A 490 -14.40 5.07 -12.29
CA LEU A 490 -13.73 5.40 -11.03
C LEU A 490 -12.23 5.32 -11.26
N VAL A 491 -11.53 6.44 -11.07
CA VAL A 491 -10.11 6.54 -11.41
C VAL A 491 -9.21 6.49 -10.17
N GLU A 492 -7.94 6.22 -10.40
CA GLU A 492 -6.91 6.08 -9.39
C GLU A 492 -6.72 7.35 -8.53
N LYS A 493 -6.70 8.52 -9.18
CA LYS A 493 -6.46 9.85 -8.59
C LYS A 493 -7.31 10.92 -9.28
N TYR A 494 -7.60 12.00 -8.55
CA TYR A 494 -8.48 13.07 -8.99
C TYR A 494 -7.80 14.42 -8.88
N ASP A 495 -8.06 15.32 -9.82
CA ASP A 495 -7.78 16.73 -9.61
C ASP A 495 -8.78 17.26 -8.58
N VAL A 496 -8.29 17.66 -7.39
CA VAL A 496 -9.14 18.19 -6.31
C VAL A 496 -9.20 19.71 -6.31
N MET A 497 -8.41 20.36 -7.17
CA MET A 497 -8.43 21.81 -7.37
C MET A 497 -9.42 22.22 -8.46
N ASP A 498 -9.53 21.42 -9.54
CA ASP A 498 -10.46 21.61 -10.66
C ASP A 498 -11.43 20.44 -10.75
N LEU A 499 -12.65 20.68 -10.22
CA LEU A 499 -13.65 19.64 -10.05
C LEU A 499 -14.03 18.96 -11.35
N GLY A 500 -14.17 17.65 -11.24
CA GLY A 500 -14.58 16.83 -12.34
C GLY A 500 -13.46 16.50 -13.33
N LYS A 501 -12.21 16.89 -13.11
CA LYS A 501 -11.05 16.42 -13.85
C LYS A 501 -10.43 15.19 -13.21
N LYS A 502 -9.88 14.32 -14.06
CA LYS A 502 -9.00 13.24 -13.59
C LYS A 502 -7.68 13.84 -13.13
N GLY A 503 -7.08 13.25 -12.11
CA GLY A 503 -5.72 13.57 -11.74
C GLY A 503 -4.73 13.22 -12.86
N GLY A 504 -3.60 13.89 -12.87
CA GLY A 504 -2.53 13.71 -13.86
C GLY A 504 -1.15 13.56 -13.23
N GLY A 505 -0.11 13.66 -14.06
CA GLY A 505 1.29 13.50 -13.65
C GLY A 505 1.69 12.03 -13.44
N GLY A 506 2.97 11.84 -13.09
CA GLY A 506 3.55 10.51 -12.88
C GLY A 506 4.05 9.85 -14.16
N GLU A 507 4.40 8.57 -14.03
CA GLU A 507 5.06 7.78 -15.08
C GLU A 507 4.06 7.05 -16.01
N TYR A 508 2.76 7.07 -15.68
CA TYR A 508 1.71 6.39 -16.44
C TYR A 508 0.37 7.15 -16.33
N PRO A 509 -0.58 6.93 -17.29
CA PRO A 509 -1.91 7.53 -17.24
C PRO A 509 -2.70 7.05 -16.02
N ALA A 510 -3.63 7.88 -15.51
CA ALA A 510 -4.53 7.49 -14.42
C ALA A 510 -5.33 6.22 -14.79
N GLN A 511 -5.30 5.24 -13.89
CA GLN A 511 -5.92 3.93 -14.08
C GLN A 511 -7.43 3.99 -13.77
N ASP A 512 -8.19 3.02 -14.26
CA ASP A 512 -9.65 2.96 -14.20
C ASP A 512 -10.14 1.78 -13.35
N GLY A 513 -11.31 1.93 -12.72
CA GLY A 513 -11.91 0.89 -11.86
C GLY A 513 -11.17 0.67 -10.54
N PHE A 514 -10.56 1.69 -9.97
CA PHE A 514 -9.49 1.55 -8.99
C PHE A 514 -9.98 1.20 -7.57
N GLY A 515 -9.47 0.09 -7.02
CA GLY A 515 -9.93 -0.55 -5.79
C GLY A 515 -9.99 0.37 -4.56
N TRP A 516 -8.96 1.18 -4.27
CA TRP A 516 -8.99 2.10 -3.13
C TRP A 516 -10.02 3.23 -3.30
N THR A 517 -10.23 3.74 -4.55
CA THR A 517 -11.28 4.73 -4.80
C THR A 517 -12.67 4.13 -4.56
N ASN A 518 -12.90 2.91 -5.06
CA ASN A 518 -14.13 2.18 -4.85
C ASN A 518 -14.40 1.99 -3.34
N GLY A 519 -13.40 1.51 -2.61
CA GLY A 519 -13.51 1.20 -1.19
C GLY A 519 -13.77 2.43 -0.32
N VAL A 520 -12.96 3.48 -0.50
CA VAL A 520 -13.11 4.73 0.27
C VAL A 520 -14.41 5.45 -0.09
N THR A 521 -14.77 5.51 -1.37
CA THR A 521 -16.03 6.15 -1.79
C THR A 521 -17.23 5.45 -1.16
N ARG A 522 -17.28 4.11 -1.20
CA ARG A 522 -18.35 3.32 -0.57
C ARG A 522 -18.42 3.56 0.94
N ARG A 523 -17.27 3.56 1.63
CA ARG A 523 -17.18 3.86 3.07
C ARG A 523 -17.69 5.26 3.39
N LEU A 524 -17.31 6.27 2.62
CA LEU A 524 -17.73 7.65 2.85
C LEU A 524 -19.22 7.84 2.56
N LEU A 525 -19.78 7.20 1.52
CA LEU A 525 -21.22 7.20 1.24
C LEU A 525 -22.03 6.61 2.42
N LYS A 526 -21.52 5.56 3.08
CA LYS A 526 -22.16 4.97 4.26
C LYS A 526 -22.11 5.90 5.48
N LEU A 527 -20.97 6.59 5.68
CA LEU A 527 -20.80 7.50 6.83
C LEU A 527 -21.55 8.83 6.66
N TYR A 528 -21.73 9.28 5.44
CA TYR A 528 -22.34 10.57 5.07
C TYR A 528 -23.44 10.36 4.01
N PRO A 529 -24.54 9.69 4.36
CA PRO A 529 -25.56 9.27 3.39
C PRO A 529 -26.52 10.37 2.94
N ASP A 530 -26.39 11.61 3.47
CA ASP A 530 -27.30 12.73 3.14
C ASP A 530 -26.70 13.63 2.04
N PRO A 531 -27.11 13.46 0.74
CA PRO A 531 -26.64 14.31 -0.35
C PRO A 531 -27.03 15.78 -0.17
N ALA A 532 -28.16 16.07 0.45
CA ALA A 532 -28.61 17.45 0.66
C ALA A 532 -27.72 18.17 1.68
N ARG A 533 -27.20 17.46 2.67
CA ARG A 533 -26.22 18.00 3.63
C ARG A 533 -24.89 18.28 2.94
N CYS A 534 -24.42 17.38 2.08
CA CYS A 534 -23.24 17.61 1.27
C CYS A 534 -23.42 18.78 0.30
N ALA A 535 -24.58 18.93 -0.31
CA ALA A 535 -24.87 20.07 -1.21
C ALA A 535 -24.81 21.43 -0.48
N ARG A 536 -25.30 21.51 0.76
CA ARG A 536 -25.18 22.74 1.58
C ARG A 536 -23.73 23.11 1.88
N GLU A 537 -22.90 22.15 2.22
CA GLU A 537 -21.45 22.35 2.45
C GLU A 537 -20.75 22.89 1.20
N LEU A 538 -21.13 22.40 0.02
CA LEU A 538 -20.57 22.85 -1.26
C LEU A 538 -21.06 24.25 -1.65
N SER A 539 -22.32 24.60 -1.36
CA SER A 539 -22.90 25.91 -1.68
C SER A 539 -22.33 27.05 -0.78
N ALA A 540 -21.76 26.70 0.37
CA ALA A 540 -21.09 27.64 1.26
C ALA A 540 -19.67 28.03 0.81
N LEU A 541 -19.16 27.43 -0.28
CA LEU A 541 -17.87 27.81 -0.85
C LEU A 541 -17.97 29.15 -1.56
N PRO A 542 -17.00 30.07 -1.41
CA PRO A 542 -16.92 31.24 -2.26
C PRO A 542 -16.80 30.77 -3.72
N ARG A 543 -17.68 31.26 -4.57
CA ARG A 543 -17.57 31.05 -6.03
C ARG A 543 -16.29 31.76 -6.48
N SER A 544 -15.32 30.99 -6.97
CA SER A 544 -14.05 31.46 -7.54
C SER A 544 -14.26 32.31 -8.78
#